data_df7d45b08fd0817fef6e099ee4ba8584
#
_entry.id   df7d45b08fd0817fef6e099ee4ba8584
#
_cell.length_a   1.000
_cell.length_b   1.000
_cell.length_c   1.000
_cell.angle_alpha   90.00
_cell.angle_beta   90.00
_cell.angle_gamma   90.00
#
_symmetry.space_group_name_H-M   'P 1'
#
loop_
_entity.id
_entity.type
_entity.pdbx_description
1 polymer ?
#
loop_
_entity_poly.entity_id
_entity_poly.type
_entity_poly.pdbx_seq_one_letter_code
_entity_poly.pdbx_strand_id
1 'polypeptide(L)'
;MSSKATIVDVARECSLSQATVARVLNGQKEIQVKEKTRKKVLSAARKIGYERNILAANFRRQKTKTIAISIADLTNPFFPELIKGVQNKIREYGYSIVQLNNEWNPKIEQDNFKYMIQSRVEGAIISPSHPRADLKVLQSLPIILLTNSDKFLGYDTIANDSKGGMILALERLFEFGHRNIALFMGGSMMSADSSWRLQIMKDFCSNRNMFFSEDLCIKCDMSVSSLDSFSQARTAMRKFLSKDTHATAIFASNDILALAALHVANEKGIKVPDELSIIGMDGILSGEISYPTLTTVEKNRSQIGSLAAKSLIEKIEAPVEWQTKKIILPCKLIERGSSGPVREKK
;
A
#
# COMPACT_ATOMS: atom_id res chain seq x y z
N MET A 1 21.09 29.25 23.72
CA MET A 1 19.88 28.78 22.97
C MET A 1 18.80 29.83 23.14
N SER A 2 18.39 30.53 22.09
CA SER A 2 17.28 31.51 22.15
C SER A 2 15.99 30.75 22.50
N SER A 3 15.29 31.15 23.60
CA SER A 3 14.06 30.54 23.99
C SER A 3 13.01 30.84 22.92
N LYS A 4 12.36 29.82 22.37
CA LYS A 4 11.27 30.00 21.38
C LYS A 4 10.17 30.83 22.02
N ALA A 5 9.64 31.82 21.27
CA ALA A 5 8.53 32.65 21.70
C ALA A 5 7.32 31.77 22.08
N THR A 6 6.67 32.13 23.19
CA THR A 6 5.53 31.42 23.76
C THR A 6 4.21 32.17 23.52
N ILE A 7 3.08 31.50 23.72
CA ILE A 7 1.76 32.15 23.65
C ILE A 7 1.62 33.30 24.69
N VAL A 8 2.37 33.22 25.79
CA VAL A 8 2.45 34.28 26.81
C VAL A 8 3.10 35.52 26.25
N ASP A 9 4.17 35.36 25.48
CA ASP A 9 4.88 36.45 24.86
C ASP A 9 4.03 37.13 23.78
N VAL A 10 3.26 36.36 22.98
CA VAL A 10 2.28 36.94 22.04
C VAL A 10 1.22 37.73 22.80
N ALA A 11 0.71 37.21 23.92
CA ALA A 11 -0.30 37.90 24.74
C ALA A 11 0.22 39.22 25.31
N ARG A 12 1.48 39.24 25.76
CA ARG A 12 2.17 40.43 26.24
C ARG A 12 2.37 41.44 25.10
N GLU A 13 2.85 41.03 23.94
CA GLU A 13 3.13 41.89 22.79
C GLU A 13 1.83 42.53 22.26
N CYS A 14 0.70 41.84 22.26
CA CYS A 14 -0.55 42.41 21.81
C CYS A 14 -1.43 42.96 22.94
N SER A 15 -0.97 42.98 24.20
CA SER A 15 -1.74 43.44 25.37
C SER A 15 -3.14 42.82 25.47
N LEU A 16 -3.23 41.51 25.29
CA LEU A 16 -4.47 40.72 25.34
C LEU A 16 -4.30 39.53 26.30
N SER A 17 -5.43 38.97 26.76
CA SER A 17 -5.37 37.74 27.56
C SER A 17 -4.87 36.55 26.74
N GLN A 18 -4.15 35.63 27.38
CA GLN A 18 -3.74 34.36 26.77
C GLN A 18 -4.92 33.59 26.16
N ALA A 19 -6.08 33.64 26.82
CA ALA A 19 -7.30 33.01 26.33
C ALA A 19 -7.77 33.59 25.00
N THR A 20 -7.71 34.92 24.84
CA THR A 20 -8.06 35.60 23.59
C THR A 20 -7.06 35.26 22.48
N VAL A 21 -5.75 35.28 22.80
CA VAL A 21 -4.69 34.91 21.85
C VAL A 21 -4.83 33.45 21.43
N ALA A 22 -5.07 32.54 22.38
CA ALA A 22 -5.28 31.12 22.10
C ALA A 22 -6.48 30.90 21.16
N ARG A 23 -7.59 31.59 21.37
CA ARG A 23 -8.79 31.53 20.51
C ARG A 23 -8.47 31.94 19.07
N VAL A 24 -7.77 33.04 18.88
CA VAL A 24 -7.39 33.53 17.56
C VAL A 24 -6.44 32.56 16.86
N LEU A 25 -5.39 32.13 17.56
CA LEU A 25 -4.35 31.25 16.98
C LEU A 25 -4.85 29.81 16.75
N ASN A 26 -5.87 29.37 17.49
CA ASN A 26 -6.49 28.05 17.29
C ASN A 26 -7.54 28.01 16.16
N GLY A 27 -7.88 29.16 15.57
CA GLY A 27 -8.83 29.20 14.45
C GLY A 27 -10.26 28.78 14.83
N GLN A 28 -10.68 28.90 16.09
CA GLN A 28 -12.03 28.54 16.54
C GLN A 28 -13.05 29.46 15.88
N LYS A 29 -13.77 28.94 14.87
CA LYS A 29 -14.77 29.68 14.09
C LYS A 29 -16.04 30.00 14.90
N GLU A 30 -16.30 29.26 15.96
CA GLU A 30 -17.53 29.35 16.76
C GLU A 30 -17.56 30.55 17.72
N ILE A 31 -16.44 31.20 17.98
CA ILE A 31 -16.38 32.37 18.85
C ILE A 31 -15.98 33.57 18.02
N GLN A 32 -16.92 34.51 17.88
CA GLN A 32 -16.69 35.77 17.16
C GLN A 32 -15.64 36.63 17.87
N VAL A 33 -14.43 36.61 17.34
CA VAL A 33 -13.38 37.57 17.72
C VAL A 33 -13.41 38.70 16.67
N LYS A 34 -13.51 39.96 17.14
CA LYS A 34 -13.50 41.14 16.25
C LYS A 34 -12.28 41.10 15.32
N GLU A 35 -12.48 41.37 14.05
CA GLU A 35 -11.42 41.31 13.02
C GLU A 35 -10.18 42.15 13.37
N LYS A 36 -10.37 43.30 13.99
CA LYS A 36 -9.29 44.15 14.53
C LYS A 36 -8.43 43.41 15.54
N THR A 37 -9.05 42.65 16.46
CA THR A 37 -8.37 41.84 17.48
C THR A 37 -7.60 40.70 16.82
N ARG A 38 -8.20 40.05 15.85
CA ARG A 38 -7.57 38.95 15.07
C ARG A 38 -6.30 39.43 14.36
N LYS A 39 -6.39 40.57 13.65
CA LYS A 39 -5.25 41.16 12.96
C LYS A 39 -4.13 41.53 13.95
N LYS A 40 -4.48 42.11 15.11
CA LYS A 40 -3.51 42.47 16.16
C LYS A 40 -2.74 41.26 16.67
N VAL A 41 -3.42 40.13 16.98
CA VAL A 41 -2.79 38.91 17.47
C VAL A 41 -1.87 38.28 16.39
N LEU A 42 -2.35 38.18 15.14
CA LEU A 42 -1.55 37.62 14.05
C LEU A 42 -0.30 38.44 13.74
N SER A 43 -0.42 39.78 13.82
CA SER A 43 0.73 40.69 13.63
C SER A 43 1.75 40.51 14.77
N ALA A 44 1.30 40.47 16.03
CA ALA A 44 2.17 40.25 17.18
C ALA A 44 2.89 38.89 17.10
N ALA A 45 2.18 37.82 16.75
CA ALA A 45 2.77 36.49 16.58
C ALA A 45 3.87 36.46 15.51
N ARG A 46 3.63 37.12 14.35
CA ARG A 46 4.66 37.24 13.30
C ARG A 46 5.86 38.07 13.75
N LYS A 47 5.63 39.18 14.42
CA LYS A 47 6.69 40.08 14.88
C LYS A 47 7.70 39.38 15.80
N ILE A 48 7.21 38.53 16.72
CA ILE A 48 8.08 37.84 17.68
C ILE A 48 8.50 36.43 17.20
N GLY A 49 8.18 36.03 15.98
CA GLY A 49 8.50 34.71 15.44
C GLY A 49 7.81 33.56 16.19
N TYR A 50 6.58 33.80 16.69
CA TYR A 50 5.83 32.75 17.39
C TYR A 50 5.38 31.67 16.42
N GLU A 51 5.85 30.46 16.63
CA GLU A 51 5.35 29.25 16.00
C GLU A 51 4.49 28.47 16.99
N ARG A 52 3.30 28.09 16.53
CA ARG A 52 2.38 27.30 17.36
C ARG A 52 3.00 25.97 17.70
N ASN A 53 3.21 25.70 18.98
CA ASN A 53 3.60 24.38 19.44
C ASN A 53 2.43 23.42 19.36
N ILE A 54 2.37 22.67 18.23
CA ILE A 54 1.31 21.67 17.95
C ILE A 54 1.31 20.57 19.02
N LEU A 55 2.49 20.16 19.49
CA LEU A 55 2.62 19.15 20.54
C LEU A 55 1.95 19.60 21.85
N ALA A 56 2.21 20.84 22.30
CA ALA A 56 1.58 21.38 23.50
C ALA A 56 0.07 21.58 23.35
N ALA A 57 -0.40 21.90 22.16
CA ALA A 57 -1.83 22.03 21.88
C ALA A 57 -2.53 20.67 21.86
N ASN A 58 -1.90 19.66 21.27
CA ASN A 58 -2.38 18.28 21.18
C ASN A 58 -2.38 17.62 22.57
N PHE A 59 -1.34 17.85 23.39
CA PHE A 59 -1.25 17.35 24.75
C PHE A 59 -2.43 17.85 25.62
N ARG A 60 -2.79 19.13 25.52
CA ARG A 60 -3.96 19.69 26.23
C ARG A 60 -5.29 19.11 25.76
N ARG A 61 -5.39 18.67 24.51
CA ARG A 61 -6.60 18.08 23.94
C ARG A 61 -6.64 16.56 24.08
N GLN A 62 -5.59 15.94 24.60
CA GLN A 62 -5.37 14.49 24.61
C GLN A 62 -5.55 13.83 23.24
N LYS A 63 -5.36 14.59 22.15
CA LYS A 63 -5.47 14.15 20.77
C LYS A 63 -4.18 14.49 20.03
N THR A 64 -3.55 13.51 19.42
CA THR A 64 -2.30 13.70 18.67
C THR A 64 -2.54 14.17 17.23
N LYS A 65 -3.75 13.99 16.71
CA LYS A 65 -4.09 14.19 15.29
C LYS A 65 -3.09 13.49 14.39
N THR A 66 -2.68 12.29 14.77
CA THR A 66 -1.73 11.45 14.05
C THR A 66 -2.33 10.07 13.85
N ILE A 67 -2.26 9.57 12.63
CA ILE A 67 -2.54 8.16 12.34
C ILE A 67 -1.24 7.47 11.91
N ALA A 68 -1.18 6.16 12.12
CA ALA A 68 -0.09 5.35 11.60
C ALA A 68 -0.50 4.65 10.29
N ILE A 69 0.46 4.45 9.39
CA ILE A 69 0.35 3.49 8.31
C ILE A 69 1.51 2.50 8.40
N SER A 70 1.18 1.21 8.48
CA SER A 70 2.15 0.12 8.44
C SER A 70 2.04 -0.61 7.10
N ILE A 71 3.13 -0.65 6.37
CA ILE A 71 3.24 -1.30 5.07
C ILE A 71 4.39 -2.29 5.05
N ALA A 72 4.38 -3.17 4.06
CA ALA A 72 5.38 -4.23 3.99
C ALA A 72 6.72 -3.76 3.43
N ASP A 73 6.73 -2.90 2.40
CA ASP A 73 7.96 -2.53 1.69
C ASP A 73 7.82 -1.14 1.03
N LEU A 74 8.55 -0.18 1.58
CA LEU A 74 8.61 1.21 1.10
C LEU A 74 9.20 1.36 -0.29
N THR A 75 10.02 0.42 -0.69
CA THR A 75 10.77 0.50 -1.94
C THR A 75 10.00 -0.12 -3.09
N ASN A 76 8.93 -0.89 -2.83
CA ASN A 76 8.00 -1.33 -3.84
C ASN A 76 7.10 -0.16 -4.27
N PRO A 77 7.12 0.25 -5.57
CA PRO A 77 6.36 1.40 -6.09
C PRO A 77 4.83 1.29 -5.91
N PHE A 78 4.31 0.13 -5.55
CA PHE A 78 2.91 -0.06 -5.18
C PHE A 78 2.51 0.80 -3.97
N PHE A 79 3.32 0.79 -2.91
CA PHE A 79 2.98 1.44 -1.64
C PHE A 79 3.04 2.97 -1.67
N PRO A 80 4.03 3.65 -2.29
CA PRO A 80 4.08 5.11 -2.33
C PRO A 80 2.81 5.76 -2.88
N GLU A 81 2.19 5.19 -3.92
CA GLU A 81 0.95 5.72 -4.48
C GLU A 81 -0.26 5.51 -3.55
N LEU A 82 -0.33 4.37 -2.89
CA LEU A 82 -1.33 4.08 -1.86
C LEU A 82 -1.19 5.09 -0.70
N ILE A 83 0.04 5.29 -0.19
CA ILE A 83 0.32 6.25 0.88
C ILE A 83 -0.06 7.66 0.48
N LYS A 84 0.20 8.07 -0.77
CA LYS A 84 -0.22 9.37 -1.30
C LYS A 84 -1.74 9.52 -1.25
N GLY A 85 -2.49 8.47 -1.57
CA GLY A 85 -3.95 8.43 -1.42
C GLY A 85 -4.40 8.65 0.03
N VAL A 86 -3.75 7.98 0.98
CA VAL A 86 -3.98 8.16 2.42
C VAL A 86 -3.66 9.61 2.83
N GLN A 87 -2.45 10.11 2.50
CA GLN A 87 -1.99 11.45 2.89
C GLN A 87 -2.93 12.55 2.40
N ASN A 88 -3.36 12.47 1.14
CA ASN A 88 -4.26 13.46 0.57
C ASN A 88 -5.57 13.48 1.34
N LYS A 89 -6.14 12.32 1.65
CA LYS A 89 -7.42 12.23 2.35
C LYS A 89 -7.34 12.68 3.80
N ILE A 90 -6.36 12.22 4.59
CA ILE A 90 -6.27 12.59 6.01
C ILE A 90 -5.97 14.07 6.23
N ARG A 91 -5.29 14.72 5.27
CA ARG A 91 -5.00 16.16 5.32
C ARG A 91 -6.28 17.01 5.35
N GLU A 92 -7.35 16.56 4.69
CA GLU A 92 -8.66 17.23 4.71
C GLU A 92 -9.23 17.30 6.13
N TYR A 93 -8.87 16.34 7.00
CA TYR A 93 -9.31 16.23 8.40
C TYR A 93 -8.28 16.75 9.41
N GLY A 94 -7.19 17.33 8.93
CA GLY A 94 -6.13 17.91 9.77
C GLY A 94 -5.27 16.88 10.51
N TYR A 95 -5.18 15.65 10.00
CA TYR A 95 -4.31 14.60 10.53
C TYR A 95 -2.94 14.61 9.86
N SER A 96 -1.94 14.18 10.64
CA SER A 96 -0.60 13.82 10.15
C SER A 96 -0.45 12.30 10.08
N ILE A 97 0.58 11.83 9.37
CA ILE A 97 0.87 10.40 9.22
C ILE A 97 2.23 10.06 9.82
N VAL A 98 2.29 8.95 10.53
CA VAL A 98 3.54 8.23 10.86
C VAL A 98 3.57 6.99 10.01
N GLN A 99 4.64 6.85 9.22
CA GLN A 99 4.83 5.72 8.33
C GLN A 99 5.79 4.73 8.96
N LEU A 100 5.40 3.45 8.96
CA LEU A 100 6.14 2.33 9.53
C LEU A 100 6.31 1.26 8.45
N ASN A 101 7.51 0.69 8.35
CA ASN A 101 7.81 -0.41 7.46
C ASN A 101 7.96 -1.70 8.27
N ASN A 102 7.35 -2.79 7.85
CA ASN A 102 7.44 -4.07 8.56
C ASN A 102 8.36 -5.09 7.88
N GLU A 103 8.82 -4.81 6.64
CA GLU A 103 9.79 -5.62 5.89
C GLU A 103 9.38 -7.10 5.75
N TRP A 104 8.07 -7.36 5.66
CA TRP A 104 7.51 -8.71 5.67
C TRP A 104 7.94 -9.52 6.91
N ASN A 105 8.41 -8.85 7.97
CA ASN A 105 8.93 -9.44 9.19
C ASN A 105 7.91 -9.30 10.34
N PRO A 106 7.35 -10.43 10.84
CA PRO A 106 6.36 -10.39 11.91
C PRO A 106 6.88 -9.76 13.21
N LYS A 107 8.18 -9.85 13.49
CA LYS A 107 8.78 -9.25 14.69
C LYS A 107 8.80 -7.72 14.57
N ILE A 108 9.26 -7.20 13.44
CA ILE A 108 9.26 -5.75 13.17
C ILE A 108 7.83 -5.23 13.20
N GLU A 109 6.88 -5.98 12.64
CA GLU A 109 5.47 -5.62 12.67
C GLU A 109 4.94 -5.50 14.09
N GLN A 110 5.26 -6.43 14.99
CA GLN A 110 4.86 -6.36 16.41
C GLN A 110 5.51 -5.18 17.13
N ASP A 111 6.75 -4.86 16.84
CA ASP A 111 7.41 -3.69 17.42
C ASP A 111 6.80 -2.38 16.88
N ASN A 112 6.39 -2.34 15.61
CA ASN A 112 5.62 -1.24 15.04
C ASN A 112 4.27 -1.07 15.76
N PHE A 113 3.56 -2.14 16.08
CA PHE A 113 2.30 -2.07 16.81
C PHE A 113 2.48 -1.49 18.22
N LYS A 114 3.51 -1.92 18.95
CA LYS A 114 3.88 -1.33 20.26
C LYS A 114 4.18 0.17 20.13
N TYR A 115 4.95 0.55 19.09
CA TYR A 115 5.26 1.95 18.83
C TYR A 115 4.00 2.78 18.57
N MET A 116 3.02 2.25 17.82
CA MET A 116 1.73 2.94 17.59
C MET A 116 1.04 3.30 18.90
N ILE A 117 0.96 2.34 19.84
CA ILE A 117 0.33 2.55 21.14
C ILE A 117 1.12 3.55 21.99
N GLN A 118 2.45 3.41 22.07
CA GLN A 118 3.32 4.29 22.84
C GLN A 118 3.30 5.74 22.33
N SER A 119 3.22 5.90 21.00
CA SER A 119 3.16 7.21 20.33
C SER A 119 1.75 7.81 20.34
N ARG A 120 0.77 7.13 20.92
CA ARG A 120 -0.63 7.57 21.03
C ARG A 120 -1.22 8.02 19.69
N VAL A 121 -0.98 7.26 18.62
CA VAL A 121 -1.69 7.50 17.37
C VAL A 121 -3.19 7.29 17.58
N GLU A 122 -4.03 8.03 16.88
CA GLU A 122 -5.49 7.96 17.03
C GLU A 122 -6.12 6.83 16.22
N GLY A 123 -5.37 6.22 15.32
CA GLY A 123 -5.77 5.08 14.51
C GLY A 123 -4.67 4.61 13.60
N ALA A 124 -4.86 3.44 12.96
CA ALA A 124 -3.88 2.89 12.06
C ALA A 124 -4.48 2.24 10.80
N ILE A 125 -3.76 2.36 9.68
CA ILE A 125 -3.99 1.62 8.44
C ILE A 125 -2.85 0.61 8.33
N ILE A 126 -3.17 -0.68 8.19
CA ILE A 126 -2.19 -1.75 8.28
C ILE A 126 -2.29 -2.67 7.08
N SER A 127 -1.18 -2.86 6.36
CA SER A 127 -0.99 -3.98 5.44
C SER A 127 -0.28 -5.09 6.22
N PRO A 128 -1.00 -6.14 6.66
CA PRO A 128 -0.41 -7.19 7.49
C PRO A 128 0.73 -7.91 6.76
N SER A 129 1.86 -8.10 7.43
CA SER A 129 3.01 -8.83 6.88
C SER A 129 2.74 -10.33 6.76
N HIS A 130 1.83 -10.84 7.59
CA HIS A 130 1.50 -12.25 7.68
C HIS A 130 0.01 -12.47 7.99
N PRO A 131 -0.63 -13.52 7.42
CA PRO A 131 -2.04 -13.84 7.69
C PRO A 131 -2.36 -14.18 9.16
N ARG A 132 -1.36 -14.34 10.00
CA ARG A 132 -1.49 -14.60 11.44
C ARG A 132 -0.92 -13.45 12.28
N ALA A 133 -0.90 -12.23 11.76
CA ALA A 133 -0.49 -11.06 12.52
C ALA A 133 -1.30 -10.98 13.83
N ASP A 134 -0.62 -10.84 14.96
CA ASP A 134 -1.31 -10.68 16.24
C ASP A 134 -1.71 -9.22 16.45
N LEU A 135 -2.98 -8.94 16.18
CA LEU A 135 -3.57 -7.62 16.31
C LEU A 135 -4.11 -7.31 17.71
N LYS A 136 -3.97 -8.24 18.69
CA LYS A 136 -4.50 -8.07 20.03
C LYS A 136 -3.95 -6.83 20.74
N VAL A 137 -2.69 -6.49 20.52
CA VAL A 137 -2.05 -5.30 21.07
C VAL A 137 -2.74 -4.01 20.61
N LEU A 138 -3.45 -4.03 19.49
CA LEU A 138 -4.15 -2.89 18.89
C LEU A 138 -5.66 -2.84 19.23
N GLN A 139 -6.17 -3.67 20.16
CA GLN A 139 -7.62 -3.78 20.45
C GLN A 139 -8.28 -2.46 20.82
N SER A 140 -7.54 -1.53 21.44
CA SER A 140 -8.04 -0.20 21.82
C SER A 140 -7.90 0.86 20.73
N LEU A 141 -7.28 0.50 19.59
CA LEU A 141 -6.98 1.42 18.51
C LEU A 141 -7.93 1.18 17.32
N PRO A 142 -8.60 2.20 16.79
CA PRO A 142 -9.28 2.10 15.50
C PRO A 142 -8.30 1.69 14.40
N ILE A 143 -8.56 0.57 13.71
CA ILE A 143 -7.70 0.08 12.63
C ILE A 143 -8.51 -0.26 11.39
N ILE A 144 -7.88 -0.10 10.22
CA ILE A 144 -8.32 -0.58 8.91
C ILE A 144 -7.22 -1.46 8.34
N LEU A 145 -7.55 -2.66 7.89
CA LEU A 145 -6.60 -3.59 7.30
C LEU A 145 -6.64 -3.52 5.76
N LEU A 146 -5.48 -3.46 5.14
CA LEU A 146 -5.32 -3.50 3.69
C LEU A 146 -5.12 -4.96 3.24
N THR A 147 -6.18 -5.74 3.31
CA THR A 147 -6.16 -7.17 2.96
C THR A 147 -7.56 -7.66 2.57
N ASN A 148 -7.63 -8.70 1.74
CA ASN A 148 -8.85 -9.45 1.44
C ASN A 148 -8.83 -10.86 2.04
N SER A 149 -7.91 -11.12 2.96
CA SER A 149 -7.81 -12.41 3.64
C SER A 149 -8.95 -12.63 4.61
N ASP A 150 -9.63 -13.77 4.49
CA ASP A 150 -10.72 -14.16 5.39
C ASP A 150 -10.25 -14.52 6.81
N LYS A 151 -8.93 -14.50 7.05
CA LYS A 151 -8.35 -14.73 8.38
C LYS A 151 -8.51 -13.54 9.33
N PHE A 152 -8.90 -12.38 8.82
CA PHE A 152 -9.16 -11.16 9.58
C PHE A 152 -10.65 -10.88 9.72
N LEU A 153 -11.46 -11.92 9.94
CA LEU A 153 -12.88 -11.75 10.24
C LEU A 153 -13.08 -10.88 11.49
N GLY A 154 -14.04 -9.97 11.43
CA GLY A 154 -14.31 -9.03 12.52
C GLY A 154 -13.50 -7.73 12.47
N TYR A 155 -12.55 -7.61 11.56
CA TYR A 155 -11.84 -6.36 11.29
C TYR A 155 -12.36 -5.67 10.03
N ASP A 156 -12.24 -4.34 10.00
CA ASP A 156 -12.48 -3.58 8.79
C ASP A 156 -11.37 -3.86 7.76
N THR A 157 -11.76 -4.25 6.56
CA THR A 157 -10.82 -4.59 5.50
C THR A 157 -11.14 -3.81 4.22
N ILE A 158 -10.11 -3.29 3.59
CA ILE A 158 -10.20 -2.64 2.29
C ILE A 158 -9.09 -3.18 1.39
N ALA A 159 -9.44 -3.70 0.21
CA ALA A 159 -8.49 -4.35 -0.69
C ALA A 159 -8.90 -4.23 -2.16
N ASN A 160 -7.98 -4.57 -3.04
CA ASN A 160 -8.30 -4.89 -4.44
C ASN A 160 -8.70 -6.36 -4.57
N ASP A 161 -9.56 -6.66 -5.54
CA ASP A 161 -9.88 -8.03 -5.94
C ASP A 161 -8.70 -8.67 -6.70
N SER A 162 -7.65 -9.02 -5.95
CA SER A 162 -6.47 -9.66 -6.55
C SER A 162 -6.78 -11.04 -7.13
N LYS A 163 -7.81 -11.72 -6.61
CA LYS A 163 -8.24 -13.03 -7.14
C LYS A 163 -8.88 -12.88 -8.51
N GLY A 164 -9.88 -12.01 -8.63
CA GLY A 164 -10.50 -11.67 -9.91
C GLY A 164 -9.50 -11.09 -10.90
N GLY A 165 -8.58 -10.24 -10.44
CA GLY A 165 -7.51 -9.69 -11.27
C GLY A 165 -6.57 -10.77 -11.85
N MET A 166 -6.19 -11.77 -11.05
CA MET A 166 -5.41 -12.91 -11.57
C MET A 166 -6.19 -13.69 -12.64
N ILE A 167 -7.48 -13.93 -12.40
CA ILE A 167 -8.33 -14.62 -13.37
C ILE A 167 -8.40 -13.84 -14.70
N LEU A 168 -8.56 -12.49 -14.65
CA LEU A 168 -8.55 -11.66 -15.87
C LEU A 168 -7.26 -11.84 -16.68
N ALA A 169 -6.10 -11.86 -16.01
CA ALA A 169 -4.83 -12.07 -16.69
C ALA A 169 -4.71 -13.48 -17.31
N LEU A 170 -5.12 -14.51 -16.59
CA LEU A 170 -5.09 -15.89 -17.07
C LEU A 170 -6.06 -16.11 -18.23
N GLU A 171 -7.29 -15.53 -18.18
CA GLU A 171 -8.25 -15.56 -19.29
C GLU A 171 -7.63 -14.93 -20.54
N ARG A 172 -6.98 -13.77 -20.40
CA ARG A 172 -6.38 -13.10 -21.54
C ARG A 172 -5.25 -13.93 -22.16
N LEU A 173 -4.41 -14.57 -21.36
CA LEU A 173 -3.39 -15.49 -21.87
C LEU A 173 -4.00 -16.70 -22.57
N PHE A 174 -5.09 -17.24 -22.01
CA PHE A 174 -5.81 -18.35 -22.61
C PHE A 174 -6.46 -17.98 -23.96
N GLU A 175 -7.07 -16.78 -24.05
CA GLU A 175 -7.63 -16.22 -25.29
C GLU A 175 -6.56 -16.02 -26.37
N PHE A 176 -5.34 -15.66 -25.98
CA PHE A 176 -4.18 -15.57 -26.86
C PHE A 176 -3.62 -16.95 -27.30
N GLY A 177 -4.25 -18.04 -26.85
CA GLY A 177 -3.89 -19.41 -27.24
C GLY A 177 -2.81 -20.04 -26.34
N HIS A 178 -2.36 -19.37 -25.29
CA HIS A 178 -1.37 -19.98 -24.38
C HIS A 178 -2.01 -21.12 -23.58
N ARG A 179 -1.31 -22.25 -23.50
CA ARG A 179 -1.73 -23.44 -22.74
C ARG A 179 -0.70 -23.84 -21.69
N ASN A 180 0.56 -23.44 -21.85
CA ASN A 180 1.66 -23.62 -20.92
C ASN A 180 1.99 -22.27 -20.26
N ILE A 181 1.29 -21.93 -19.19
CA ILE A 181 1.40 -20.67 -18.47
C ILE A 181 2.17 -20.91 -17.18
N ALA A 182 3.30 -20.22 -16.99
CA ALA A 182 4.04 -20.26 -15.75
C ALA A 182 3.50 -19.23 -14.76
N LEU A 183 3.51 -19.58 -13.46
CA LEU A 183 3.12 -18.71 -12.36
C LEU A 183 4.37 -18.22 -11.63
N PHE A 184 4.68 -16.93 -11.72
CA PHE A 184 5.77 -16.32 -10.98
C PHE A 184 5.27 -15.65 -9.72
N MET A 185 5.59 -16.24 -8.56
CA MET A 185 5.13 -15.79 -7.26
C MET A 185 6.27 -15.22 -6.43
N GLY A 186 6.00 -14.05 -5.84
CA GLY A 186 6.82 -13.47 -4.78
C GLY A 186 6.10 -13.55 -3.44
N GLY A 187 6.87 -13.56 -2.37
CA GLY A 187 6.38 -13.53 -0.99
C GLY A 187 7.32 -14.24 -0.05
N SER A 188 7.08 -14.13 1.26
CA SER A 188 7.77 -14.99 2.22
C SER A 188 7.44 -16.44 1.92
N MET A 189 8.45 -17.28 1.78
CA MET A 189 8.30 -18.74 1.59
C MET A 189 7.43 -19.39 2.68
N MET A 190 7.28 -18.74 3.83
CA MET A 190 6.45 -19.17 4.96
C MET A 190 5.03 -18.62 4.94
N SER A 191 4.68 -17.72 4.00
CA SER A 191 3.34 -17.16 3.99
C SER A 191 2.35 -18.09 3.30
N ALA A 192 1.33 -18.52 4.05
CA ALA A 192 0.18 -19.24 3.51
C ALA A 192 -0.60 -18.42 2.44
N ASP A 193 -0.20 -17.18 2.22
CA ASP A 193 -0.84 -16.25 1.29
C ASP A 193 -0.49 -16.54 -0.18
N SER A 194 0.56 -17.31 -0.44
CA SER A 194 0.87 -17.79 -1.78
C SER A 194 -0.03 -18.96 -2.22
N SER A 195 -0.64 -19.67 -1.26
CA SER A 195 -1.44 -20.87 -1.53
C SER A 195 -2.67 -20.62 -2.39
N TRP A 196 -3.36 -19.48 -2.23
CA TRP A 196 -4.54 -19.16 -3.02
C TRP A 196 -4.22 -18.90 -4.50
N ARG A 197 -3.05 -18.33 -4.82
CA ARG A 197 -2.62 -18.12 -6.21
C ARG A 197 -2.38 -19.44 -6.90
N LEU A 198 -1.69 -20.34 -6.22
CA LEU A 198 -1.46 -21.67 -6.73
C LEU A 198 -2.78 -22.44 -6.93
N GLN A 199 -3.73 -22.29 -5.98
CA GLN A 199 -5.05 -22.92 -6.10
C GLN A 199 -5.82 -22.37 -7.31
N ILE A 200 -5.89 -21.04 -7.48
CA ILE A 200 -6.54 -20.44 -8.66
C ILE A 200 -5.90 -20.95 -9.94
N MET A 201 -4.58 -21.04 -10.01
CA MET A 201 -3.88 -21.53 -11.20
C MET A 201 -4.25 -23.00 -11.50
N LYS A 202 -4.27 -23.86 -10.47
CA LYS A 202 -4.68 -25.26 -10.62
C LYS A 202 -6.14 -25.38 -11.09
N ASP A 203 -7.06 -24.65 -10.45
CA ASP A 203 -8.47 -24.65 -10.79
C ASP A 203 -8.70 -24.12 -12.21
N PHE A 204 -8.02 -23.03 -12.56
CA PHE A 204 -8.10 -22.44 -13.91
C PHE A 204 -7.66 -23.43 -14.99
N CYS A 205 -6.52 -24.10 -14.78
CA CYS A 205 -5.99 -25.08 -15.73
C CYS A 205 -6.88 -26.33 -15.82
N SER A 206 -7.33 -26.85 -14.68
CA SER A 206 -8.24 -28.01 -14.63
C SER A 206 -9.54 -27.75 -15.38
N ASN A 207 -10.17 -26.60 -15.16
CA ASN A 207 -11.45 -26.24 -15.78
C ASN A 207 -11.36 -26.03 -17.31
N ARG A 208 -10.14 -25.93 -17.86
CA ARG A 208 -9.87 -25.69 -19.30
C ARG A 208 -9.09 -26.80 -19.96
N ASN A 209 -8.95 -27.94 -19.29
CA ASN A 209 -8.16 -29.09 -19.77
C ASN A 209 -6.71 -28.70 -20.12
N MET A 210 -6.12 -27.78 -19.34
CA MET A 210 -4.73 -27.39 -19.44
C MET A 210 -3.87 -28.16 -18.45
N PHE A 211 -2.63 -28.47 -18.85
CA PHE A 211 -1.67 -29.08 -17.96
C PHE A 211 -1.00 -28.00 -17.07
N PHE A 212 -0.87 -28.30 -15.78
CA PHE A 212 -0.12 -27.47 -14.86
C PHE A 212 0.70 -28.37 -13.90
N SER A 213 1.99 -28.08 -13.81
CA SER A 213 2.90 -28.79 -12.90
C SER A 213 3.65 -27.79 -12.01
N GLU A 214 4.32 -28.31 -10.97
CA GLU A 214 5.16 -27.47 -10.09
C GLU A 214 6.35 -26.86 -10.83
N ASP A 215 6.80 -27.44 -11.94
CA ASP A 215 7.88 -26.89 -12.77
C ASP A 215 7.50 -25.57 -13.45
N LEU A 216 6.20 -25.32 -13.60
CA LEU A 216 5.67 -24.03 -14.06
C LEU A 216 5.51 -23.00 -12.93
N CYS A 217 5.90 -23.33 -11.69
CA CYS A 217 5.90 -22.40 -10.57
C CYS A 217 7.30 -21.82 -10.35
N ILE A 218 7.42 -20.50 -10.53
CA ILE A 218 8.63 -19.75 -10.19
C ILE A 218 8.40 -19.10 -8.84
N LYS A 219 9.20 -19.46 -7.84
CA LYS A 219 9.09 -18.94 -6.47
C LYS A 219 10.28 -18.01 -6.20
N CYS A 220 9.99 -16.83 -5.67
CA CYS A 220 10.98 -15.85 -5.25
C CYS A 220 10.68 -15.42 -3.81
N ASP A 221 11.65 -15.49 -2.93
CA ASP A 221 11.51 -14.93 -1.58
C ASP A 221 11.67 -13.41 -1.66
N MET A 222 10.64 -12.69 -1.22
CA MET A 222 10.61 -11.23 -1.17
C MET A 222 10.66 -10.70 0.27
N SER A 223 10.95 -11.55 1.26
CA SER A 223 11.10 -11.16 2.67
C SER A 223 12.40 -10.43 2.99
N VAL A 224 13.24 -10.22 2.01
CA VAL A 224 14.46 -9.40 2.04
C VAL A 224 14.20 -8.03 1.40
N SER A 225 15.13 -7.09 1.53
CA SER A 225 14.97 -5.74 0.96
C SER A 225 14.59 -5.80 -0.53
N SER A 226 13.85 -4.84 -1.03
CA SER A 226 13.31 -4.86 -2.41
C SER A 226 14.40 -4.78 -3.49
N LEU A 227 15.55 -4.16 -3.22
CA LEU A 227 16.70 -4.20 -4.13
C LEU A 227 17.19 -5.62 -4.29
N ASP A 228 17.21 -6.39 -3.18
CA ASP A 228 17.53 -7.81 -3.22
C ASP A 228 16.38 -8.63 -3.83
N SER A 229 15.11 -8.21 -3.64
CA SER A 229 13.94 -8.85 -4.24
C SER A 229 14.00 -8.87 -5.76
N PHE A 230 14.37 -7.76 -6.42
CA PHE A 230 14.54 -7.72 -7.86
C PHE A 230 15.71 -8.63 -8.32
N SER A 231 16.83 -8.63 -7.60
CA SER A 231 17.97 -9.51 -7.88
C SER A 231 17.62 -11.00 -7.72
N GLN A 232 16.88 -11.33 -6.65
CA GLN A 232 16.41 -12.69 -6.43
C GLN A 232 15.40 -13.12 -7.48
N ALA A 233 14.49 -12.23 -7.89
CA ALA A 233 13.54 -12.49 -8.96
C ALA A 233 14.26 -12.81 -10.29
N ARG A 234 15.30 -12.04 -10.65
CA ARG A 234 16.13 -12.33 -11.83
C ARG A 234 16.81 -13.70 -11.72
N THR A 235 17.36 -14.03 -10.55
CA THR A 235 18.00 -15.31 -10.31
C THR A 235 17.02 -16.47 -10.47
N ALA A 236 15.82 -16.35 -9.87
CA ALA A 236 14.76 -17.35 -10.01
C ALA A 236 14.33 -17.50 -11.48
N MET A 237 14.19 -16.39 -12.20
CA MET A 237 13.80 -16.39 -13.61
C MET A 237 14.89 -17.00 -14.51
N ARG A 238 16.19 -16.70 -14.28
CA ARG A 238 17.29 -17.33 -15.03
C ARG A 238 17.29 -18.85 -14.83
N LYS A 239 17.06 -19.31 -13.57
CA LYS A 239 16.96 -20.74 -13.25
C LYS A 239 15.74 -21.37 -13.94
N PHE A 240 14.61 -20.67 -14.00
CA PHE A 240 13.42 -21.15 -14.70
C PHE A 240 13.68 -21.30 -16.21
N LEU A 241 14.22 -20.28 -16.86
CA LEU A 241 14.51 -20.28 -18.30
C LEU A 241 15.69 -21.20 -18.71
N SER A 242 16.42 -21.77 -17.75
CA SER A 242 17.41 -22.82 -18.04
C SER A 242 16.80 -24.23 -18.12
N LYS A 243 15.54 -24.38 -17.74
CA LYS A 243 14.76 -25.61 -17.85
C LYS A 243 13.93 -25.59 -19.13
N ASP A 244 13.75 -26.75 -19.73
CA ASP A 244 12.82 -26.92 -20.86
C ASP A 244 11.39 -27.13 -20.32
N THR A 245 10.74 -26.04 -19.95
CA THR A 245 9.38 -26.06 -19.39
C THR A 245 8.30 -25.89 -20.44
N HIS A 246 8.69 -25.60 -21.72
CA HIS A 246 7.76 -25.28 -22.79
C HIS A 246 6.76 -24.16 -22.47
N ALA A 247 7.04 -23.34 -21.43
CA ALA A 247 6.18 -22.22 -21.07
C ALA A 247 6.19 -21.16 -22.18
N THR A 248 5.02 -20.77 -22.64
CA THR A 248 4.83 -19.71 -23.65
C THR A 248 4.36 -18.40 -23.04
N ALA A 249 3.94 -18.42 -21.79
CA ALA A 249 3.51 -17.24 -21.07
C ALA A 249 3.86 -17.32 -19.58
N ILE A 250 3.99 -16.16 -18.95
CA ILE A 250 4.17 -15.99 -17.50
C ILE A 250 3.14 -15.02 -16.98
N PHE A 251 2.42 -15.43 -15.94
CA PHE A 251 1.72 -14.51 -15.04
C PHE A 251 2.57 -14.28 -13.80
N ALA A 252 2.95 -13.02 -13.55
CA ALA A 252 3.71 -12.62 -12.38
C ALA A 252 2.80 -11.97 -11.34
N SER A 253 2.91 -12.37 -10.08
CA SER A 253 2.04 -11.93 -8.99
C SER A 253 2.19 -10.45 -8.60
N ASN A 254 3.21 -9.77 -9.11
CA ASN A 254 3.39 -8.32 -9.09
C ASN A 254 4.27 -7.85 -10.26
N ASP A 255 4.27 -6.53 -10.49
CA ASP A 255 5.00 -5.95 -11.63
C ASP A 255 6.53 -5.99 -11.46
N ILE A 256 7.06 -6.00 -10.23
CA ILE A 256 8.51 -6.12 -10.00
C ILE A 256 9.01 -7.47 -10.50
N LEU A 257 8.26 -8.54 -10.25
CA LEU A 257 8.58 -9.87 -10.79
C LEU A 257 8.45 -9.91 -12.31
N ALA A 258 7.41 -9.29 -12.85
CA ALA A 258 7.20 -9.20 -14.29
C ALA A 258 8.34 -8.44 -14.98
N LEU A 259 8.78 -7.31 -14.41
CA LEU A 259 9.93 -6.54 -14.91
C LEU A 259 11.24 -7.33 -14.82
N ALA A 260 11.42 -8.12 -13.75
CA ALA A 260 12.57 -9.02 -13.65
C ALA A 260 12.52 -10.12 -14.72
N ALA A 261 11.33 -10.63 -15.03
CA ALA A 261 11.14 -11.60 -16.12
C ALA A 261 11.43 -10.98 -17.49
N LEU A 262 10.94 -9.77 -17.76
CA LEU A 262 11.27 -9.00 -18.98
C LEU A 262 12.78 -8.79 -19.14
N HIS A 263 13.43 -8.36 -18.06
CA HIS A 263 14.86 -8.12 -18.05
C HIS A 263 15.65 -9.39 -18.39
N VAL A 264 15.33 -10.53 -17.77
CA VAL A 264 16.02 -11.80 -18.01
C VAL A 264 15.69 -12.37 -19.41
N ALA A 265 14.45 -12.20 -19.89
CA ALA A 265 14.09 -12.57 -21.27
C ALA A 265 14.96 -11.81 -22.27
N ASN A 266 15.11 -10.50 -22.09
CA ASN A 266 15.97 -9.66 -22.94
C ASN A 266 17.45 -10.08 -22.85
N GLU A 267 18.00 -10.37 -21.65
CA GLU A 267 19.37 -10.89 -21.47
C GLU A 267 19.61 -12.17 -22.27
N LYS A 268 18.58 -13.01 -22.41
CA LYS A 268 18.66 -14.29 -23.14
C LYS A 268 18.26 -14.20 -24.63
N GLY A 269 17.94 -12.99 -25.09
CA GLY A 269 17.51 -12.78 -26.49
C GLY A 269 16.09 -13.31 -26.78
N ILE A 270 15.30 -13.66 -25.77
CA ILE A 270 13.92 -14.14 -25.93
C ILE A 270 13.02 -12.95 -26.28
N LYS A 271 12.34 -13.04 -27.41
CA LYS A 271 11.45 -11.97 -27.89
C LYS A 271 10.14 -11.97 -27.11
N VAL A 272 9.86 -10.87 -26.43
CA VAL A 272 8.57 -10.62 -25.75
C VAL A 272 7.79 -9.62 -26.60
N PRO A 273 6.54 -9.92 -27.00
CA PRO A 273 5.71 -11.08 -26.62
C PRO A 273 5.83 -12.30 -27.51
N ASP A 274 6.59 -12.26 -28.60
CA ASP A 274 6.56 -13.22 -29.71
C ASP A 274 6.89 -14.67 -29.31
N GLU A 275 7.87 -14.85 -28.39
CA GLU A 275 8.30 -16.17 -27.91
C GLU A 275 7.87 -16.42 -26.47
N LEU A 276 7.62 -15.34 -25.69
CA LEU A 276 7.19 -15.43 -24.30
C LEU A 276 6.32 -14.23 -23.96
N SER A 277 5.04 -14.46 -23.67
CA SER A 277 4.15 -13.43 -23.14
C SER A 277 4.35 -13.25 -21.64
N ILE A 278 4.29 -12.00 -21.15
CA ILE A 278 4.43 -11.68 -19.73
C ILE A 278 3.32 -10.72 -19.30
N ILE A 279 2.56 -11.11 -18.29
CA ILE A 279 1.57 -10.25 -17.64
C ILE A 279 1.93 -10.08 -16.16
N GLY A 280 1.97 -8.83 -15.69
CA GLY A 280 2.18 -8.48 -14.30
C GLY A 280 0.89 -8.21 -13.54
N MET A 281 1.06 -7.73 -12.31
CA MET A 281 -0.02 -7.24 -11.44
C MET A 281 0.53 -6.09 -10.61
N ASP A 282 -0.18 -5.02 -10.47
CA ASP A 282 -0.11 -3.82 -9.65
C ASP A 282 -0.34 -2.53 -10.47
N GLY A 283 0.07 -2.47 -11.74
CA GLY A 283 -0.06 -1.30 -12.60
C GLY A 283 0.95 -0.20 -12.27
N ILE A 284 2.19 -0.52 -11.86
CA ILE A 284 3.18 0.50 -11.50
C ILE A 284 3.74 1.23 -12.74
N LEU A 285 4.15 2.47 -12.55
CA LEU A 285 4.68 3.32 -13.62
C LEU A 285 5.87 2.69 -14.36
N SER A 286 6.74 1.96 -13.65
CA SER A 286 7.89 1.28 -14.28
C SER A 286 7.49 0.30 -15.37
N GLY A 287 6.32 -0.32 -15.28
CA GLY A 287 5.79 -1.19 -16.33
C GLY A 287 5.32 -0.42 -17.58
N GLU A 288 4.92 0.84 -17.41
CA GLU A 288 4.50 1.70 -18.51
C GLU A 288 5.69 2.20 -19.37
N ILE A 289 6.83 2.40 -18.71
CA ILE A 289 8.06 2.88 -19.35
C ILE A 289 9.05 1.75 -19.68
N SER A 290 8.72 0.49 -19.40
CA SER A 290 9.55 -0.66 -19.78
C SER A 290 9.51 -0.92 -21.29
N TYR A 291 10.46 -1.72 -21.80
CA TYR A 291 10.44 -2.15 -23.18
C TYR A 291 10.60 -3.67 -23.29
N PRO A 292 9.59 -4.38 -23.88
CA PRO A 292 8.27 -3.86 -24.21
C PRO A 292 7.52 -3.34 -22.99
N THR A 293 6.52 -2.44 -23.20
CA THR A 293 5.65 -1.94 -22.12
C THR A 293 4.86 -3.08 -21.52
N LEU A 294 4.79 -3.13 -20.17
CA LEU A 294 4.23 -4.27 -19.45
C LEU A 294 2.69 -4.27 -19.43
N THR A 295 2.09 -5.32 -19.99
CA THR A 295 0.69 -5.68 -19.73
C THR A 295 0.55 -6.06 -18.26
N THR A 296 -0.42 -5.46 -17.55
CA THR A 296 -0.55 -5.66 -16.11
C THR A 296 -1.99 -5.56 -15.65
N VAL A 297 -2.28 -6.22 -14.54
CA VAL A 297 -3.54 -6.01 -13.80
C VAL A 297 -3.38 -4.81 -12.88
N GLU A 298 -4.04 -3.71 -13.23
CA GLU A 298 -4.02 -2.49 -12.44
C GLU A 298 -4.84 -2.63 -11.16
N LYS A 299 -4.24 -2.23 -10.06
CA LYS A 299 -4.87 -2.07 -8.75
C LYS A 299 -5.10 -0.60 -8.46
N ASN A 300 -6.26 -0.28 -7.89
CA ASN A 300 -6.66 1.10 -7.57
C ASN A 300 -5.95 1.64 -6.30
N ARG A 301 -4.62 1.76 -6.33
CA ARG A 301 -3.77 2.05 -5.16
C ARG A 301 -4.16 3.33 -4.42
N SER A 302 -4.23 4.45 -5.15
CA SER A 302 -4.60 5.76 -4.58
C SER A 302 -6.01 5.75 -4.00
N GLN A 303 -6.97 5.08 -4.70
CA GLN A 303 -8.35 4.98 -4.24
C GLN A 303 -8.47 4.12 -2.97
N ILE A 304 -7.76 2.98 -2.91
CA ILE A 304 -7.68 2.13 -1.70
C ILE A 304 -7.16 2.96 -0.53
N GLY A 305 -6.05 3.70 -0.70
CA GLY A 305 -5.50 4.56 0.33
C GLY A 305 -6.49 5.63 0.80
N SER A 306 -7.17 6.29 -0.14
CA SER A 306 -8.17 7.31 0.17
C SER A 306 -9.37 6.74 0.93
N LEU A 307 -9.88 5.57 0.51
CA LEU A 307 -11.00 4.90 1.20
C LEU A 307 -10.61 4.43 2.60
N ALA A 308 -9.40 3.85 2.75
CA ALA A 308 -8.90 3.42 4.06
C ALA A 308 -8.79 4.60 5.03
N ALA A 309 -8.24 5.72 4.56
CA ALA A 309 -8.15 6.94 5.35
C ALA A 309 -9.53 7.49 5.74
N LYS A 310 -10.46 7.58 4.80
CA LYS A 310 -11.83 8.03 5.06
C LYS A 310 -12.51 7.14 6.08
N SER A 311 -12.50 5.82 5.88
CA SER A 311 -13.12 4.85 6.79
C SER A 311 -12.49 4.90 8.19
N LEU A 312 -11.17 5.08 8.28
CA LEU A 312 -10.49 5.21 9.57
C LEU A 312 -10.94 6.46 10.32
N ILE A 313 -11.02 7.62 9.65
CA ILE A 313 -11.46 8.87 10.28
C ILE A 313 -12.92 8.76 10.73
N GLU A 314 -13.82 8.23 9.90
CA GLU A 314 -15.22 7.98 10.27
C GLU A 314 -15.31 7.10 11.52
N LYS A 315 -14.50 6.03 11.60
CA LYS A 315 -14.45 5.13 12.76
C LYS A 315 -13.92 5.82 14.03
N ILE A 316 -12.94 6.73 13.89
CA ILE A 316 -12.41 7.52 15.03
C ILE A 316 -13.47 8.52 15.54
N GLU A 317 -14.26 9.12 14.65
CA GLU A 317 -15.23 10.16 14.99
C GLU A 317 -16.54 9.59 15.54
N ALA A 318 -16.97 8.41 15.09
CA ALA A 318 -18.22 7.75 15.50
C ALA A 318 -18.01 6.28 15.90
N PRO A 319 -17.22 5.98 16.96
CA PRO A 319 -16.84 4.60 17.27
C PRO A 319 -18.01 3.72 17.73
N VAL A 320 -19.04 4.30 18.37
CA VAL A 320 -20.19 3.54 18.93
C VAL A 320 -21.15 3.09 17.83
N GLU A 321 -21.29 3.87 16.77
CA GLU A 321 -22.17 3.60 15.62
C GLU A 321 -21.48 2.82 14.52
N TRP A 322 -20.18 2.54 14.66
CA TRP A 322 -19.40 1.92 13.61
C TRP A 322 -19.76 0.44 13.39
N GLN A 323 -20.09 0.11 12.17
CA GLN A 323 -20.25 -1.28 11.72
C GLN A 323 -19.04 -1.71 10.91
N THR A 324 -18.53 -2.92 11.16
CA THR A 324 -17.39 -3.49 10.44
C THR A 324 -17.67 -3.54 8.93
N LYS A 325 -16.74 -3.04 8.13
CA LYS A 325 -16.84 -2.95 6.67
C LYS A 325 -15.81 -3.86 5.98
N LYS A 326 -16.25 -4.55 4.92
CA LYS A 326 -15.36 -5.23 3.98
C LYS A 326 -15.57 -4.60 2.61
N ILE A 327 -14.57 -3.89 2.09
CA ILE A 327 -14.62 -3.20 0.80
C ILE A 327 -13.59 -3.83 -0.12
N ILE A 328 -14.04 -4.31 -1.28
CA ILE A 328 -13.18 -4.91 -2.30
C ILE A 328 -13.40 -4.13 -3.60
N LEU A 329 -12.33 -3.51 -4.12
CA LEU A 329 -12.36 -2.81 -5.40
C LEU A 329 -11.95 -3.75 -6.54
N PRO A 330 -12.64 -3.70 -7.68
CA PRO A 330 -12.27 -4.50 -8.85
C PRO A 330 -10.90 -4.06 -9.40
N CYS A 331 -10.20 -5.01 -10.00
CA CYS A 331 -9.00 -4.74 -10.80
C CYS A 331 -9.35 -4.59 -12.28
N LYS A 332 -8.44 -4.03 -13.07
CA LYS A 332 -8.55 -3.91 -14.53
C LYS A 332 -7.31 -4.46 -15.20
N LEU A 333 -7.47 -5.18 -16.30
CA LEU A 333 -6.35 -5.54 -17.15
C LEU A 333 -6.02 -4.35 -18.07
N ILE A 334 -4.77 -3.92 -18.05
CA ILE A 334 -4.21 -2.90 -18.94
C ILE A 334 -3.30 -3.60 -19.94
N GLU A 335 -3.78 -3.76 -21.16
CA GLU A 335 -3.04 -4.40 -22.22
C GLU A 335 -1.97 -3.46 -22.80
N ARG A 336 -0.76 -3.97 -22.97
CA ARG A 336 0.39 -3.27 -23.52
C ARG A 336 1.20 -4.21 -24.42
N GLY A 337 2.50 -3.97 -24.56
CA GLY A 337 3.37 -4.67 -25.50
C GLY A 337 3.95 -6.00 -25.03
N SER A 338 3.80 -6.42 -23.77
CA SER A 338 4.47 -7.62 -23.23
C SER A 338 3.67 -8.91 -23.35
N SER A 339 2.45 -8.86 -23.86
CA SER A 339 1.64 -10.05 -24.10
C SER A 339 0.97 -9.99 -25.47
N GLY A 340 0.81 -11.14 -26.11
CA GLY A 340 0.23 -11.29 -27.45
C GLY A 340 -0.12 -12.75 -27.75
N PRO A 341 -0.71 -13.03 -28.92
CA PRO A 341 -1.06 -14.38 -29.33
C PRO A 341 0.15 -15.31 -29.37
N VAL A 342 -0.04 -16.55 -28.94
CA VAL A 342 0.99 -17.59 -29.07
C VAL A 342 1.36 -17.78 -30.53
N ARG A 343 2.64 -17.76 -30.85
CA ARG A 343 3.14 -18.09 -32.18
C ARG A 343 3.55 -19.55 -32.20
N GLU A 344 3.08 -20.29 -33.19
CA GLU A 344 3.58 -21.65 -33.44
C GLU A 344 5.08 -21.56 -33.76
N LYS A 345 5.88 -22.34 -33.03
CA LYS A 345 7.29 -22.51 -33.41
C LYS A 345 7.33 -23.16 -34.80
N LYS A 346 7.77 -22.41 -35.82
CA LYS A 346 8.04 -22.96 -37.13
C LYS A 346 9.20 -23.95 -37.08
#